data_3757cd46444caf8aeb0758ccfa8bfca7
#
_entry.id   3757cd46444caf8aeb0758ccfa8bfca7
#
_cell.length_a   1.000
_cell.length_b   1.000
_cell.length_c   1.000
_cell.angle_alpha   90.00
_cell.angle_beta   90.00
_cell.angle_gamma   90.00
#
_symmetry.space_group_name_H-M   'P 1'
#
loop_
_entity.id
_entity.type
_entity.pdbx_description
1 polymer ?
#
loop_
_entity_poly.entity_id
_entity_poly.type
_entity_poly.pdbx_seq_one_letter_code
_entity_poly.pdbx_strand_id
1 'polypeptide(L)'
;MNARLETFCDGVFAIAITLLILEIKVPPLDSVHSVADLWRDVGKLWPSFFALSLSFMIILISWLGHHNLLKAIDKTSSQFLLANGYFLFTLILMPFSTAFMAEYLDTSYAQPGIVVYCLNALVHNTG
;
A
#
# COMPACT_ATOMS: atom_id res chain seq x y z
N MET A 1 13.44 24.37 7.03
CA MET A 1 12.64 23.23 6.56
C MET A 1 12.97 22.91 5.13
N ASN A 2 13.00 21.65 4.79
CA ASN A 2 13.39 21.25 3.44
C ASN A 2 12.15 20.99 2.59
N ALA A 3 11.74 22.01 1.85
CA ALA A 3 10.53 21.95 1.02
C ALA A 3 10.67 20.93 -0.13
N ARG A 4 11.90 20.75 -0.65
CA ARG A 4 12.12 19.77 -1.72
C ARG A 4 11.95 18.34 -1.21
N LEU A 5 12.44 18.05 -0.01
CA LEU A 5 12.28 16.74 0.59
C LEU A 5 10.81 16.46 0.86
N GLU A 6 10.09 17.43 1.41
CA GLU A 6 8.67 17.29 1.69
C GLU A 6 7.88 17.02 0.40
N THR A 7 8.15 17.77 -0.65
CA THR A 7 7.49 17.58 -1.94
C THR A 7 7.80 16.21 -2.53
N PHE A 8 9.05 15.78 -2.45
CA PHE A 8 9.45 14.46 -2.95
C PHE A 8 8.70 13.36 -2.21
N CYS A 9 8.65 13.44 -0.88
CA CYS A 9 7.97 12.43 -0.08
C CYS A 9 6.47 12.40 -0.36
N ASP A 10 5.83 13.57 -0.47
CA ASP A 10 4.41 13.65 -0.79
C ASP A 10 4.13 13.01 -2.15
N GLY A 11 5.02 13.20 -3.11
CA GLY A 11 4.91 12.57 -4.42
C GLY A 11 4.98 11.06 -4.34
N VAL A 12 5.90 10.52 -3.54
CA VAL A 12 6.04 9.08 -3.36
C VAL A 12 4.78 8.52 -2.69
N PHE A 13 4.26 9.19 -1.66
CA PHE A 13 3.02 8.76 -1.00
C PHE A 13 1.84 8.75 -1.97
N ALA A 14 1.72 9.80 -2.78
CA ALA A 14 0.63 9.91 -3.76
C ALA A 14 0.69 8.77 -4.77
N ILE A 15 1.88 8.46 -5.27
CA ILE A 15 2.07 7.38 -6.24
C ILE A 15 1.76 6.04 -5.60
N ALA A 16 2.23 5.80 -4.38
CA ALA A 16 1.98 4.53 -3.69
C ALA A 16 0.50 4.30 -3.48
N ILE A 17 -0.23 5.33 -3.04
CA ILE A 17 -1.67 5.23 -2.83
C ILE A 17 -2.40 4.92 -4.14
N THR A 18 -2.04 5.63 -5.21
CA THR A 18 -2.73 5.45 -6.49
C THR A 18 -2.40 4.13 -7.16
N LEU A 19 -1.22 3.57 -6.90
CA LEU A 19 -0.87 2.26 -7.44
C LEU A 19 -1.68 1.12 -6.80
N LEU A 20 -2.21 1.34 -5.61
CA LEU A 20 -3.00 0.32 -4.93
C LEU A 20 -4.22 -0.11 -5.74
N ILE A 21 -4.86 0.84 -6.42
CA ILE A 21 -6.08 0.54 -7.18
C ILE A 21 -5.80 -0.41 -8.35
N LEU A 22 -4.58 -0.41 -8.86
CA LEU A 22 -4.22 -1.29 -9.98
C LEU A 22 -4.22 -2.76 -9.58
N GLU A 23 -4.25 -3.05 -8.28
CA GLU A 23 -4.30 -4.43 -7.79
C GLU A 23 -5.70 -5.01 -7.87
N ILE A 24 -6.72 -4.19 -8.10
CA ILE A 24 -8.08 -4.66 -8.31
C ILE A 24 -8.27 -4.84 -9.80
N LYS A 25 -8.44 -6.09 -10.21
CA LYS A 25 -8.54 -6.45 -11.63
C LYS A 25 -10.00 -6.70 -12.00
N VAL A 26 -10.43 -6.09 -13.09
CA VAL A 26 -11.77 -6.32 -13.62
C VAL A 26 -11.86 -7.76 -14.11
N PRO A 27 -12.94 -8.50 -13.82
CA PRO A 27 -13.09 -9.85 -14.36
C PRO A 27 -13.00 -9.85 -15.89
N PRO A 28 -12.25 -10.79 -16.49
CA PRO A 28 -12.12 -10.83 -17.94
C PRO A 28 -13.46 -11.17 -18.59
N LEU A 29 -13.72 -10.56 -19.74
CA LEU A 29 -14.94 -10.81 -20.49
C LEU A 29 -15.11 -12.30 -20.84
N ASP A 30 -14.01 -12.97 -21.12
CA ASP A 30 -14.01 -14.39 -21.51
C ASP A 30 -14.59 -15.31 -20.43
N SER A 31 -14.48 -14.91 -19.16
CA SER A 31 -14.94 -15.72 -18.04
C SER A 31 -16.40 -15.47 -17.67
N VAL A 32 -17.05 -14.51 -18.33
CA VAL A 32 -18.41 -14.07 -18.01
C VAL A 32 -19.37 -14.55 -19.09
N HIS A 33 -20.36 -15.36 -18.69
CA HIS A 33 -21.36 -15.91 -19.60
C HIS A 33 -22.77 -15.38 -19.34
N SER A 34 -22.97 -14.66 -18.23
CA SER A 34 -24.26 -14.09 -17.86
C SER A 34 -24.04 -12.92 -16.92
N VAL A 35 -25.11 -12.13 -16.70
CA VAL A 35 -25.07 -11.04 -15.72
C VAL A 35 -24.84 -11.59 -14.32
N ALA A 36 -25.42 -12.74 -14.00
CA ALA A 36 -25.23 -13.38 -12.70
C ALA A 36 -23.76 -13.79 -12.49
N ASP A 37 -23.10 -14.29 -13.55
CA ASP A 37 -21.68 -14.65 -13.48
C ASP A 37 -20.83 -13.44 -13.17
N LEU A 38 -21.13 -12.31 -13.80
CA LEU A 38 -20.38 -11.07 -13.55
C LEU A 38 -20.53 -10.62 -12.10
N TRP A 39 -21.75 -10.64 -11.57
CA TRP A 39 -21.97 -10.27 -10.17
C TRP A 39 -21.24 -11.20 -9.22
N ARG A 40 -21.21 -12.49 -9.52
CA ARG A 40 -20.46 -13.47 -8.71
C ARG A 40 -18.98 -13.17 -8.73
N ASP A 41 -18.43 -12.86 -9.91
CA ASP A 41 -17.01 -12.55 -10.06
C ASP A 41 -16.66 -11.24 -9.34
N VAL A 42 -17.52 -10.24 -9.41
CA VAL A 42 -17.33 -9.00 -8.65
C VAL A 42 -17.31 -9.28 -7.15
N GLY A 43 -18.21 -10.15 -6.68
CA GLY A 43 -18.24 -10.53 -5.27
C GLY A 43 -16.97 -11.24 -4.82
N LYS A 44 -16.29 -11.95 -5.72
CA LYS A 44 -15.04 -12.63 -5.41
C LYS A 44 -13.86 -11.68 -5.30
N LEU A 45 -14.04 -10.41 -5.63
CA LEU A 45 -12.99 -9.40 -5.49
C LEU A 45 -12.87 -8.86 -4.06
N TRP A 46 -13.66 -9.37 -3.11
CA TRP A 46 -13.63 -8.85 -1.74
C TRP A 46 -12.22 -8.84 -1.11
N PRO A 47 -11.34 -9.86 -1.35
CA PRO A 47 -9.99 -9.77 -0.79
C PRO A 47 -9.21 -8.57 -1.31
N SER A 48 -9.38 -8.23 -2.59
CA SER A 48 -8.71 -7.07 -3.18
C SER A 48 -9.22 -5.77 -2.57
N PHE A 49 -10.53 -5.63 -2.39
CA PHE A 49 -11.10 -4.43 -1.77
C PHE A 49 -10.72 -4.31 -0.31
N PHE A 50 -10.70 -5.44 0.42
CA PHE A 50 -10.25 -5.44 1.81
C PHE A 50 -8.80 -4.99 1.91
N ALA A 51 -7.92 -5.59 1.10
CA ALA A 51 -6.50 -5.24 1.09
C ALA A 51 -6.28 -3.79 0.68
N LEU A 52 -7.01 -3.32 -0.33
CA LEU A 52 -6.93 -1.93 -0.78
C LEU A 52 -7.32 -0.97 0.34
N SER A 53 -8.45 -1.23 1.00
CA SER A 53 -8.94 -0.34 2.05
C SER A 53 -7.98 -0.28 3.22
N LEU A 54 -7.48 -1.43 3.66
CA LEU A 54 -6.53 -1.51 4.76
C LEU A 54 -5.23 -0.79 4.41
N SER A 55 -4.69 -1.03 3.23
CA SER A 55 -3.45 -0.41 2.79
C SER A 55 -3.59 1.09 2.61
N PHE A 56 -4.72 1.54 2.07
CA PHE A 56 -5.01 2.97 1.93
C PHE A 56 -4.97 3.66 3.29
N MET A 57 -5.62 3.06 4.29
CA MET A 57 -5.63 3.62 5.64
C MET A 57 -4.24 3.64 6.27
N ILE A 58 -3.47 2.57 6.10
CA ILE A 58 -2.12 2.50 6.64
C ILE A 58 -1.24 3.58 6.01
N ILE A 59 -1.30 3.72 4.68
CA ILE A 59 -0.49 4.72 3.97
C ILE A 59 -0.93 6.13 4.35
N LEU A 60 -2.23 6.37 4.45
CA LEU A 60 -2.75 7.69 4.82
C LEU A 60 -2.30 8.10 6.22
N ILE A 61 -2.40 7.18 7.18
CA ILE A 61 -1.94 7.45 8.54
C ILE A 61 -0.43 7.69 8.55
N SER A 62 0.32 6.91 7.79
CA SER A 62 1.77 7.08 7.66
C SER A 62 2.11 8.45 7.08
N TRP A 63 1.36 8.88 6.07
CA TRP A 63 1.56 10.20 5.46
C TRP A 63 1.34 11.33 6.47
N LEU A 64 0.27 11.23 7.25
CA LEU A 64 -0.01 12.24 8.26
C LEU A 64 1.12 12.33 9.30
N GLY A 65 1.59 11.18 9.77
CA GLY A 65 2.70 11.14 10.72
C GLY A 65 3.99 11.69 10.13
N HIS A 66 4.30 11.32 8.90
CA HIS A 66 5.50 11.79 8.20
C HIS A 66 5.43 13.29 7.93
N HIS A 67 4.27 13.77 7.51
CA HIS A 67 4.05 15.20 7.26
C HIS A 67 4.29 16.03 8.52
N ASN A 68 3.74 15.57 9.65
CA ASN A 68 3.93 16.24 10.93
C ASN A 68 5.39 16.19 11.39
N LEU A 69 6.07 15.05 11.15
CA LEU A 69 7.48 14.91 11.51
C LEU A 69 8.34 15.90 10.72
N LEU A 70 8.09 16.03 9.42
CA LEU A 70 8.87 16.95 8.59
C LEU A 70 8.67 18.40 8.99
N LYS A 71 7.47 18.77 9.45
CA LYS A 71 7.21 20.13 9.95
C LYS A 71 7.99 20.43 11.21
N ALA A 72 8.24 19.42 12.05
CA ALA A 72 8.94 19.59 13.31
C ALA A 72 10.46 19.62 13.15
N ILE A 73 10.99 19.23 11.99
CA ILE A 73 12.42 19.13 11.74
C ILE A 73 12.89 20.31 10.90
N ASP A 74 13.79 21.11 11.47
CA ASP A 74 14.34 22.28 10.76
C ASP A 74 15.58 21.94 9.94
N LYS A 75 16.31 20.89 10.33
CA LYS A 75 17.57 20.51 9.68
C LYS A 75 17.53 19.05 9.25
N THR A 76 18.13 18.78 8.11
CA THR A 76 18.32 17.41 7.65
C THR A 76 19.77 17.01 7.80
N SER A 77 19.99 15.76 8.17
CA SER A 77 21.32 15.15 8.22
C SER A 77 21.37 13.97 7.25
N SER A 78 22.59 13.49 6.97
CA SER A 78 22.73 12.30 6.13
C SER A 78 22.00 11.10 6.75
N GLN A 79 22.07 10.96 8.07
CA GLN A 79 21.38 9.87 8.76
C GLN A 79 19.87 9.99 8.63
N PHE A 80 19.34 11.20 8.74
CA PHE A 80 17.91 11.42 8.56
C PHE A 80 17.47 11.10 7.14
N LEU A 81 18.25 11.52 6.15
CA LEU A 81 17.93 11.25 4.74
C LEU A 81 17.95 9.76 4.44
N LEU A 82 18.92 9.02 5.02
CA LEU A 82 18.97 7.58 4.84
C LEU A 82 17.79 6.89 5.52
N ALA A 83 17.43 7.32 6.72
CA ALA A 83 16.27 6.78 7.43
C ALA A 83 14.98 7.06 6.66
N ASN A 84 14.86 8.26 6.10
CA ASN A 84 13.71 8.61 5.27
C ASN A 84 13.66 7.75 4.00
N GLY A 85 14.82 7.50 3.38
CA GLY A 85 14.90 6.61 2.22
C GLY A 85 14.45 5.20 2.55
N TYR A 86 14.87 4.67 3.69
CA TYR A 86 14.41 3.36 4.17
C TYR A 86 12.89 3.35 4.35
N PHE A 87 12.35 4.38 4.98
CA PHE A 87 10.91 4.52 5.19
C PHE A 87 10.17 4.52 3.85
N LEU A 88 10.66 5.29 2.87
CA LEU A 88 10.05 5.35 1.56
C LEU A 88 10.16 4.02 0.80
N PHE A 89 11.27 3.30 1.00
CA PHE A 89 11.44 1.98 0.39
C PHE A 89 10.37 1.01 0.90
N THR A 90 10.12 0.98 2.22
CA THR A 90 9.06 0.14 2.76
C THR A 90 7.68 0.58 2.26
N LEU A 91 7.51 1.88 2.05
CA LEU A 91 6.26 2.42 1.51
C LEU A 91 5.99 1.90 0.09
N ILE A 92 7.01 1.90 -0.77
CA ILE A 92 6.81 1.44 -2.16
C ILE A 92 6.62 -0.07 -2.25
N LEU A 93 6.96 -0.81 -1.20
CA LEU A 93 6.66 -2.25 -1.13
C LEU A 93 5.20 -2.52 -0.75
N MET A 94 4.46 -1.53 -0.25
CA MET A 94 3.07 -1.74 0.17
C MET A 94 2.17 -2.23 -0.96
N PRO A 95 2.25 -1.69 -2.19
CA PRO A 95 1.44 -2.24 -3.29
C PRO A 95 1.72 -3.71 -3.55
N PHE A 96 2.99 -4.13 -3.50
CA PHE A 96 3.35 -5.54 -3.67
C PHE A 96 2.75 -6.39 -2.55
N SER A 97 2.90 -5.97 -1.30
CA SER A 97 2.37 -6.71 -0.15
C SER A 97 0.84 -6.78 -0.21
N THR A 98 0.21 -5.68 -0.65
CA THR A 98 -1.24 -5.62 -0.83
C THR A 98 -1.69 -6.63 -1.89
N ALA A 99 -0.99 -6.66 -3.03
CA ALA A 99 -1.30 -7.60 -4.11
C ALA A 99 -1.13 -9.04 -3.64
N PHE A 100 -0.05 -9.30 -2.93
CA PHE A 100 0.25 -10.64 -2.43
C PHE A 100 -0.86 -11.11 -1.49
N MET A 101 -1.27 -10.27 -0.55
CA MET A 101 -2.34 -10.61 0.36
C MET A 101 -3.67 -10.79 -0.37
N ALA A 102 -3.99 -9.87 -1.29
CA ALA A 102 -5.24 -9.92 -2.03
C ALA A 102 -5.37 -11.18 -2.86
N GLU A 103 -4.26 -11.63 -3.47
CA GLU A 103 -4.28 -12.82 -4.32
C GLU A 103 -4.57 -14.10 -3.55
N TYR A 104 -4.04 -14.21 -2.31
CA TYR A 104 -4.07 -15.47 -1.59
C TYR A 104 -4.97 -15.47 -0.34
N LEU A 105 -5.56 -14.33 0.02
CA LEU A 105 -6.33 -14.21 1.26
C LEU A 105 -7.48 -15.21 1.36
N ASP A 106 -8.16 -15.43 0.25
CA ASP A 106 -9.32 -16.34 0.18
C ASP A 106 -8.93 -17.71 -0.35
N THR A 107 -7.75 -18.18 0.00
CA THR A 107 -7.23 -19.46 -0.45
C THR A 107 -6.59 -20.21 0.71
N SER A 108 -6.23 -21.48 0.47
CA SER A 108 -5.49 -22.26 1.45
C SER A 108 -4.07 -21.76 1.69
N TYR A 109 -3.59 -20.82 0.85
CA TYR A 109 -2.25 -20.23 0.94
C TYR A 109 -2.27 -18.83 1.56
N ALA A 110 -3.35 -18.47 2.29
CA ALA A 110 -3.50 -17.13 2.85
C ALA A 110 -2.39 -16.76 3.83
N GLN A 111 -1.87 -17.73 4.59
CA GLN A 111 -0.90 -17.45 5.63
C GLN A 111 0.35 -16.71 5.13
N PRO A 112 1.04 -17.18 4.06
CA PRO A 112 2.19 -16.41 3.56
C PRO A 112 1.83 -15.00 3.12
N GLY A 113 0.67 -14.81 2.48
CA GLY A 113 0.23 -13.48 2.05
C GLY A 113 0.01 -12.54 3.23
N ILE A 114 -0.65 -13.03 4.26
CA ILE A 114 -0.91 -12.23 5.47
C ILE A 114 0.40 -11.93 6.19
N VAL A 115 1.30 -12.91 6.31
CA VAL A 115 2.58 -12.72 6.98
C VAL A 115 3.42 -11.68 6.26
N VAL A 116 3.54 -11.77 4.93
CA VAL A 116 4.30 -10.79 4.14
C VAL A 116 3.72 -9.39 4.32
N TYR A 117 2.41 -9.28 4.24
CA TYR A 117 1.74 -7.98 4.41
C TYR A 117 2.00 -7.40 5.79
N CYS A 118 1.82 -8.21 6.84
CA CYS A 118 2.01 -7.75 8.21
C CYS A 118 3.45 -7.38 8.49
N LEU A 119 4.41 -8.15 7.98
CA LEU A 119 5.82 -7.83 8.13
C LEU A 119 6.17 -6.51 7.47
N ASN A 120 5.67 -6.29 6.25
CA ASN A 120 5.94 -5.05 5.54
C ASN A 120 5.32 -3.86 6.27
N ALA A 121 4.07 -4.00 6.73
CA ALA A 121 3.40 -2.93 7.47
C ALA A 121 4.11 -2.64 8.79
N LEU A 122 4.55 -3.68 9.50
CA LEU A 122 5.28 -3.52 10.76
C LEU A 122 6.60 -2.80 10.53
N VAL A 123 7.38 -3.25 9.54
CA VAL A 123 8.67 -2.63 9.22
C VAL A 123 8.48 -1.17 8.80
N HIS A 124 7.45 -0.90 8.01
CA HIS A 124 7.14 0.47 7.59
C HIS A 124 6.84 1.37 8.77
N ASN A 125 6.07 0.89 9.74
CA ASN A 125 5.63 1.70 10.87
C ASN A 125 6.68 1.83 11.98
N THR A 126 7.71 1.01 11.98
CA THR A 126 8.80 1.12 12.96
C THR A 126 9.96 2.00 12.48
N GLY A 127 9.97 2.32 11.20
CA GLY A 127 10.97 3.23 10.63
C GLY A 127 10.54 4.66 10.75
#